data_e7c49f4b327609236e91f6c1e2c874d5
#
_entry.id   e7c49f4b327609236e91f6c1e2c874d5
#
_cell.length_a   1.000
_cell.length_b   1.000
_cell.length_c   1.000
_cell.angle_alpha   90.00
_cell.angle_beta   90.00
_cell.angle_gamma   90.00
#
_symmetry.space_group_name_H-M   'P 1'
#
loop_
_entity.id
_entity.type
_entity.pdbx_description
1 polymer ?
#
loop_
_entity_poly.entity_id
_entity_poly.type
_entity_poly.pdbx_seq_one_letter_code
_entity_poly.pdbx_strand_id
1 'polypeptide(L)'
;MDQPSANPQRSYTRGSQDKALLAMTIGQRFDQTVAQYPDGEALVVRHQQLRYSWRQLADAVDEQARALLALGLQTGDRLGIWAPNCAQWCITQFATAKIGVILVNINPAYRSSELEYVLKQSGCQWLVCAGAFKTSNYHEMLQTLAPELAEHAIGQLRSERLPQLRGVISLDANPPPGFLPWSQLSDLAASVSSEQLRERSASLHFDQPVNIQYTSGTTGFPKGATLSHYNILNNGYMVGESLGLTTADRLVIPVPLYHCFGMVMGNLGCVTHGSTMIYPNDAFDPALTLQAVAEEKATALYGVPTMFIAMLDQPQRQTFDLSGLRTGIMAGATCPIEVMRRVINEMHMSEVQIAYGMTETSPVSLQTGPADELELRVTTVGRTQPQLESKIIDTAGNLVPRGTIGELCTRGYSVMLGYWNNPQATAEAIDEAGWMHTGDLASMNEEGYVNIAGRNKDMIIRGGENVYPRELEEFFFTHPAVADVQVIGIPCSRYGEEIVAWIKFHPGHSVSELELQNWCKERIAHFKTPRYFKFVDAFPMTVTGKIQKFRMREISIEELKTIDR
;
A
#
# COMPACT_ATOMS: atom_id res chain seq x y z
N MET A 1 25.38 49.37 -2.18
CA MET A 1 24.72 48.79 -3.36
C MET A 1 24.24 47.43 -2.90
N ASP A 2 22.97 47.38 -2.44
CA ASP A 2 22.33 46.15 -2.03
C ASP A 2 22.10 45.29 -3.28
N GLN A 3 22.65 44.08 -3.27
CA GLN A 3 22.30 43.06 -4.27
C GLN A 3 20.83 42.77 -4.12
N PRO A 4 20.03 42.69 -5.21
CA PRO A 4 18.64 42.29 -5.12
C PRO A 4 18.61 40.88 -4.52
N SER A 5 17.94 40.71 -3.39
CA SER A 5 17.66 39.42 -2.76
C SER A 5 17.02 38.53 -3.84
N ALA A 6 17.73 37.47 -4.25
CA ALA A 6 17.19 36.46 -5.13
C ALA A 6 15.85 36.01 -4.52
N ASN A 7 14.76 36.17 -5.27
CA ASN A 7 13.44 35.72 -4.83
C ASN A 7 13.54 34.19 -4.60
N PRO A 8 13.35 33.69 -3.37
CA PRO A 8 13.57 32.28 -3.09
C PRO A 8 12.66 31.43 -3.99
N GLN A 9 13.22 30.38 -4.59
CA GLN A 9 12.42 29.48 -5.41
C GLN A 9 11.24 28.92 -4.61
N ARG A 10 10.08 28.85 -5.24
CA ARG A 10 8.87 28.29 -4.61
C ARG A 10 8.91 26.76 -4.59
N SER A 11 8.31 26.17 -3.57
CA SER A 11 8.20 24.71 -3.41
C SER A 11 7.12 24.14 -4.34
N TYR A 12 7.43 24.13 -5.62
CA TYR A 12 6.61 23.55 -6.70
C TYR A 12 7.55 22.83 -7.68
N THR A 13 7.11 21.66 -8.14
CA THR A 13 7.82 20.90 -9.18
C THR A 13 6.84 20.13 -10.04
N ARG A 14 7.23 19.90 -11.28
CA ARG A 14 6.55 19.06 -12.24
C ARG A 14 7.48 17.91 -12.62
N GLY A 15 6.96 16.68 -12.60
CA GLY A 15 7.67 15.50 -13.08
C GLY A 15 7.96 15.58 -14.57
N SER A 16 8.92 14.77 -15.03
CA SER A 16 9.27 14.67 -16.46
C SER A 16 8.01 14.43 -17.32
N GLN A 17 8.04 14.99 -18.54
CA GLN A 17 7.00 14.81 -19.55
C GLN A 17 7.46 13.86 -20.68
N ASP A 18 8.62 13.23 -20.56
CA ASP A 18 9.24 12.43 -21.62
C ASP A 18 8.55 11.07 -21.83
N LYS A 19 7.85 10.58 -20.79
CA LYS A 19 7.08 9.33 -20.84
C LYS A 19 5.60 9.62 -21.09
N ALA A 20 5.04 9.06 -22.15
CA ALA A 20 3.62 9.17 -22.43
C ALA A 20 2.80 8.30 -21.47
N LEU A 21 1.61 8.78 -21.11
CA LEU A 21 0.66 7.99 -20.36
C LEU A 21 -0.06 6.97 -21.26
N LEU A 22 -0.39 5.83 -20.70
CA LEU A 22 -1.11 4.75 -21.36
C LEU A 22 -2.62 5.08 -21.38
N ALA A 23 -3.15 5.42 -22.53
CA ALA A 23 -4.60 5.69 -22.73
C ALA A 23 -5.33 4.39 -23.10
N MET A 24 -5.31 3.40 -22.20
CA MET A 24 -5.92 2.08 -22.39
C MET A 24 -6.39 1.48 -21.07
N THR A 25 -7.25 0.48 -21.14
CA THR A 25 -7.69 -0.26 -19.96
C THR A 25 -6.62 -1.25 -19.48
N ILE A 26 -6.71 -1.67 -18.21
CA ILE A 26 -5.84 -2.72 -17.65
C ILE A 26 -5.98 -4.02 -18.44
N GLY A 27 -7.21 -4.39 -18.84
CA GLY A 27 -7.44 -5.58 -19.67
C GLY A 27 -6.72 -5.51 -21.01
N GLN A 28 -6.79 -4.37 -21.71
CA GLN A 28 -6.07 -4.15 -22.96
C GLN A 28 -4.56 -4.24 -22.80
N ARG A 29 -4.00 -3.64 -21.74
CA ARG A 29 -2.56 -3.74 -21.46
C ARG A 29 -2.14 -5.17 -21.15
N PHE A 30 -2.92 -5.87 -20.34
CA PHE A 30 -2.70 -7.28 -20.02
C PHE A 30 -2.66 -8.14 -21.30
N ASP A 31 -3.65 -7.99 -22.19
CA ASP A 31 -3.70 -8.73 -23.45
C ASP A 31 -2.51 -8.42 -24.38
N GLN A 32 -2.05 -7.15 -24.41
CA GLN A 32 -0.83 -6.79 -25.16
C GLN A 32 0.40 -7.50 -24.61
N THR A 33 0.56 -7.58 -23.29
CA THR A 33 1.69 -8.27 -22.65
C THR A 33 1.65 -9.77 -22.92
N VAL A 34 0.47 -10.38 -22.82
CA VAL A 34 0.26 -11.79 -23.18
C VAL A 34 0.61 -12.07 -24.66
N ALA A 35 0.17 -11.21 -25.57
CA ALA A 35 0.47 -11.35 -27.00
C ALA A 35 1.97 -11.22 -27.29
N GLN A 36 2.67 -10.36 -26.55
CA GLN A 36 4.09 -10.10 -26.73
C GLN A 36 4.97 -11.18 -26.11
N TYR A 37 4.57 -11.74 -24.95
CA TYR A 37 5.40 -12.67 -24.15
C TYR A 37 4.64 -13.94 -23.73
N PRO A 38 3.91 -14.64 -24.62
CA PRO A 38 2.94 -15.68 -24.25
C PRO A 38 3.53 -16.82 -23.41
N ASP A 39 4.77 -17.19 -23.67
CA ASP A 39 5.44 -18.34 -23.06
C ASP A 39 6.38 -17.92 -21.90
N GLY A 40 6.53 -16.61 -21.64
CA GLY A 40 7.26 -16.08 -20.49
C GLY A 40 6.54 -16.41 -19.19
N GLU A 41 7.27 -16.60 -18.11
CA GLU A 41 6.68 -16.83 -16.78
C GLU A 41 6.04 -15.54 -16.26
N ALA A 42 4.76 -15.59 -15.93
CA ALA A 42 3.98 -14.44 -15.49
C ALA A 42 3.81 -14.40 -13.97
N LEU A 43 3.47 -15.56 -13.38
CA LEU A 43 3.10 -15.64 -11.97
C LEU A 43 3.62 -16.92 -11.33
N VAL A 44 4.27 -16.79 -10.20
CA VAL A 44 4.68 -17.89 -9.31
C VAL A 44 4.03 -17.69 -7.95
N VAL A 45 3.25 -18.67 -7.48
CA VAL A 45 2.62 -18.64 -6.15
C VAL A 45 3.13 -19.83 -5.35
N ARG A 46 4.15 -19.58 -4.53
CA ARG A 46 4.95 -20.66 -3.93
C ARG A 46 4.15 -21.54 -2.97
N HIS A 47 3.38 -20.96 -2.09
CA HIS A 47 2.58 -21.72 -1.10
C HIS A 47 1.46 -22.55 -1.74
N GLN A 48 1.02 -22.18 -2.94
CA GLN A 48 0.06 -22.95 -3.72
C GLN A 48 0.74 -23.91 -4.73
N GLN A 49 2.06 -23.82 -4.88
CA GLN A 49 2.85 -24.59 -5.87
C GLN A 49 2.35 -24.37 -7.32
N LEU A 50 1.90 -23.16 -7.63
CA LEU A 50 1.37 -22.77 -8.93
C LEU A 50 2.38 -21.92 -9.69
N ARG A 51 2.47 -22.18 -11.00
CA ARG A 51 3.22 -21.37 -11.96
C ARG A 51 2.38 -21.19 -13.22
N TYR A 52 2.37 -19.97 -13.72
CA TYR A 52 1.67 -19.62 -14.95
C TYR A 52 2.61 -18.92 -15.90
N SER A 53 2.62 -19.34 -17.18
CA SER A 53 3.05 -18.46 -18.25
C SER A 53 2.02 -17.34 -18.48
N TRP A 54 2.38 -16.30 -19.22
CA TRP A 54 1.42 -15.25 -19.58
C TRP A 54 0.19 -15.81 -20.28
N ARG A 55 0.35 -16.78 -21.18
CA ARG A 55 -0.76 -17.49 -21.85
C ARG A 55 -1.65 -18.21 -20.84
N GLN A 56 -1.07 -19.00 -19.96
CA GLN A 56 -1.83 -19.75 -18.97
C GLN A 56 -2.56 -18.84 -17.98
N LEU A 57 -1.94 -17.72 -17.59
CA LEU A 57 -2.59 -16.73 -16.76
C LEU A 57 -3.76 -16.07 -17.51
N ALA A 58 -3.60 -15.77 -18.80
CA ALA A 58 -4.67 -15.21 -19.62
C ALA A 58 -5.85 -16.17 -19.76
N ASP A 59 -5.59 -17.46 -19.99
CA ASP A 59 -6.65 -18.48 -20.05
C ASP A 59 -7.47 -18.52 -18.75
N ALA A 60 -6.81 -18.49 -17.59
CA ALA A 60 -7.46 -18.48 -16.29
C ALA A 60 -8.24 -17.17 -16.03
N VAL A 61 -7.69 -16.03 -16.44
CA VAL A 61 -8.34 -14.72 -16.35
C VAL A 61 -9.59 -14.67 -17.22
N ASP A 62 -9.49 -15.15 -18.47
CA ASP A 62 -10.61 -15.16 -19.41
C ASP A 62 -11.72 -16.13 -18.99
N GLU A 63 -11.35 -17.27 -18.42
CA GLU A 63 -12.30 -18.22 -17.84
C GLU A 63 -13.07 -17.57 -16.71
N GLN A 64 -12.39 -16.95 -15.74
CA GLN A 64 -13.06 -16.26 -14.64
C GLN A 64 -13.89 -15.07 -15.13
N ALA A 65 -13.40 -14.27 -16.07
CA ALA A 65 -14.14 -13.14 -16.63
C ALA A 65 -15.47 -13.60 -17.26
N ARG A 66 -15.45 -14.69 -18.02
CA ARG A 66 -16.67 -15.30 -18.60
C ARG A 66 -17.61 -15.85 -17.52
N ALA A 67 -17.07 -16.48 -16.48
CA ALA A 67 -17.87 -16.95 -15.36
C ALA A 67 -18.57 -15.80 -14.63
N LEU A 68 -17.89 -14.69 -14.40
CA LEU A 68 -18.49 -13.50 -13.78
C LEU A 68 -19.57 -12.87 -14.66
N LEU A 69 -19.42 -12.89 -15.99
CA LEU A 69 -20.48 -12.50 -16.94
C LEU A 69 -21.68 -13.45 -16.86
N ALA A 70 -21.45 -14.78 -16.76
CA ALA A 70 -22.50 -15.77 -16.58
C ALA A 70 -23.28 -15.59 -15.26
N LEU A 71 -22.60 -15.13 -14.21
CA LEU A 71 -23.23 -14.74 -12.93
C LEU A 71 -24.00 -13.42 -13.01
N GLY A 72 -24.04 -12.77 -14.17
CA GLY A 72 -24.83 -11.59 -14.46
C GLY A 72 -24.19 -10.26 -14.05
N LEU A 73 -22.89 -10.24 -13.73
CA LEU A 73 -22.20 -8.97 -13.42
C LEU A 73 -22.10 -8.08 -14.66
N GLN A 74 -22.37 -6.81 -14.46
CA GLN A 74 -22.33 -5.77 -15.48
C GLN A 74 -21.19 -4.78 -15.23
N THR A 75 -20.88 -3.97 -16.25
CA THR A 75 -19.96 -2.83 -16.10
C THR A 75 -20.43 -1.91 -14.98
N GLY A 76 -19.53 -1.58 -14.05
CA GLY A 76 -19.84 -0.74 -12.89
C GLY A 76 -20.38 -1.51 -11.67
N ASP A 77 -20.67 -2.80 -11.78
CA ASP A 77 -20.97 -3.65 -10.63
C ASP A 77 -19.73 -3.82 -9.74
N ARG A 78 -19.90 -4.08 -8.45
CA ARG A 78 -18.83 -4.25 -7.47
C ARG A 78 -18.72 -5.71 -7.07
N LEU A 79 -17.50 -6.23 -7.18
CA LEU A 79 -17.11 -7.54 -6.67
C LEU A 79 -16.08 -7.35 -5.58
N GLY A 80 -16.39 -7.80 -4.37
CA GLY A 80 -15.44 -7.80 -3.26
C GLY A 80 -14.46 -8.97 -3.37
N ILE A 81 -13.20 -8.74 -2.96
CA ILE A 81 -12.24 -9.81 -2.72
C ILE A 81 -11.71 -9.74 -1.29
N TRP A 82 -11.93 -10.82 -0.53
CA TRP A 82 -11.54 -10.96 0.87
C TRP A 82 -10.70 -12.22 1.06
N ALA A 83 -9.45 -12.11 0.70
CA ALA A 83 -8.50 -13.21 0.69
C ALA A 83 -7.06 -12.71 0.93
N PRO A 84 -6.18 -13.56 1.47
CA PRO A 84 -4.75 -13.32 1.47
C PRO A 84 -4.15 -13.38 0.05
N ASN A 85 -2.83 -13.21 -0.07
CA ASN A 85 -2.15 -13.34 -1.36
C ASN A 85 -2.31 -14.76 -1.91
N CYS A 86 -2.85 -14.89 -3.11
CA CYS A 86 -3.04 -16.17 -3.80
C CYS A 86 -3.17 -15.95 -5.32
N ALA A 87 -3.10 -17.02 -6.12
CA ALA A 87 -3.28 -16.95 -7.56
C ALA A 87 -4.66 -16.38 -7.94
N GLN A 88 -5.69 -16.81 -7.24
CA GLN A 88 -7.08 -16.38 -7.49
C GLN A 88 -7.27 -14.88 -7.27
N TRP A 89 -6.49 -14.28 -6.36
CA TRP A 89 -6.50 -12.82 -6.17
C TRP A 89 -6.04 -12.10 -7.45
N CYS A 90 -4.89 -12.52 -8.00
CA CYS A 90 -4.34 -11.98 -9.24
C CYS A 90 -5.30 -12.18 -10.42
N ILE A 91 -5.84 -13.39 -10.57
CA ILE A 91 -6.80 -13.73 -11.62
C ILE A 91 -8.04 -12.85 -11.52
N THR A 92 -8.58 -12.65 -10.30
CA THR A 92 -9.77 -11.80 -10.08
C THR A 92 -9.50 -10.34 -10.44
N GLN A 93 -8.33 -9.81 -10.11
CA GLN A 93 -7.95 -8.44 -10.47
C GLN A 93 -8.05 -8.20 -11.98
N PHE A 94 -7.51 -9.10 -12.79
CA PHE A 94 -7.51 -8.93 -14.25
C PHE A 94 -8.84 -9.31 -14.87
N ALA A 95 -9.54 -10.31 -14.34
CA ALA A 95 -10.86 -10.72 -14.82
C ALA A 95 -11.89 -9.60 -14.67
N THR A 96 -11.96 -8.97 -13.50
CA THR A 96 -12.85 -7.83 -13.24
C THR A 96 -12.51 -6.64 -14.13
N ALA A 97 -11.22 -6.34 -14.30
CA ALA A 97 -10.77 -5.26 -15.17
C ALA A 97 -11.12 -5.48 -16.65
N LYS A 98 -11.17 -6.74 -17.14
CA LYS A 98 -11.55 -7.06 -18.53
C LYS A 98 -13.04 -6.88 -18.80
N ILE A 99 -13.90 -6.91 -17.77
CA ILE A 99 -15.36 -6.80 -17.94
C ILE A 99 -15.97 -5.54 -17.34
N GLY A 100 -15.12 -4.62 -16.80
CA GLY A 100 -15.55 -3.36 -16.23
C GLY A 100 -16.23 -3.46 -14.86
N VAL A 101 -16.05 -4.58 -14.17
CA VAL A 101 -16.50 -4.76 -12.78
C VAL A 101 -15.48 -4.10 -11.85
N ILE A 102 -15.98 -3.32 -10.89
CA ILE A 102 -15.13 -2.62 -9.93
C ILE A 102 -14.72 -3.59 -8.82
N LEU A 103 -13.43 -3.88 -8.72
CA LEU A 103 -12.87 -4.72 -7.66
C LEU A 103 -12.82 -3.94 -6.35
N VAL A 104 -13.45 -4.46 -5.30
CA VAL A 104 -13.40 -3.90 -3.95
C VAL A 104 -12.42 -4.69 -3.11
N ASN A 105 -11.30 -4.06 -2.77
CA ASN A 105 -10.26 -4.70 -1.97
C ASN A 105 -10.67 -4.69 -0.49
N ILE A 106 -10.84 -5.88 0.09
CA ILE A 106 -11.24 -6.04 1.48
C ILE A 106 -10.04 -6.53 2.29
N ASN A 107 -9.74 -5.81 3.37
CA ASN A 107 -8.63 -6.16 4.26
C ASN A 107 -8.85 -7.55 4.89
N PRO A 108 -7.93 -8.51 4.71
CA PRO A 108 -8.03 -9.86 5.29
C PRO A 108 -8.18 -9.90 6.82
N ALA A 109 -7.80 -8.83 7.53
CA ALA A 109 -7.94 -8.75 8.98
C ALA A 109 -9.31 -8.26 9.46
N TYR A 110 -10.17 -7.78 8.56
CA TYR A 110 -11.48 -7.28 8.97
C TYR A 110 -12.30 -8.34 9.69
N ARG A 111 -13.02 -7.89 10.71
CA ARG A 111 -14.00 -8.69 11.44
C ARG A 111 -15.41 -8.38 10.92
N SER A 112 -16.40 -9.08 11.46
CA SER A 112 -17.78 -9.05 10.95
C SER A 112 -18.34 -7.63 10.79
N SER A 113 -18.13 -6.72 11.73
CA SER A 113 -18.65 -5.36 11.67
C SER A 113 -17.99 -4.51 10.57
N GLU A 114 -16.69 -4.66 10.38
CA GLU A 114 -15.93 -3.94 9.34
C GLU A 114 -16.28 -4.50 7.96
N LEU A 115 -16.38 -5.83 7.84
CA LEU A 115 -16.81 -6.50 6.62
C LEU A 115 -18.22 -6.07 6.21
N GLU A 116 -19.18 -6.08 7.15
CA GLU A 116 -20.55 -5.62 6.91
C GLU A 116 -20.57 -4.18 6.40
N TYR A 117 -19.82 -3.30 7.06
CA TYR A 117 -19.72 -1.90 6.64
C TYR A 117 -19.22 -1.78 5.20
N VAL A 118 -18.12 -2.46 4.87
CA VAL A 118 -17.52 -2.36 3.53
C VAL A 118 -18.44 -2.92 2.46
N LEU A 119 -19.08 -4.07 2.68
CA LEU A 119 -20.01 -4.68 1.73
C LEU A 119 -21.23 -3.79 1.47
N LYS A 120 -21.77 -3.16 2.53
CA LYS A 120 -22.90 -2.23 2.41
C LYS A 120 -22.51 -0.94 1.70
N GLN A 121 -21.43 -0.31 2.15
CA GLN A 121 -21.01 1.00 1.68
C GLN A 121 -20.55 0.95 0.20
N SER A 122 -19.84 -0.12 -0.19
CA SER A 122 -19.45 -0.33 -1.59
C SER A 122 -20.60 -0.80 -2.46
N GLY A 123 -21.59 -1.45 -1.88
CA GLY A 123 -22.69 -2.10 -2.59
C GLY A 123 -22.23 -3.31 -3.40
N CYS A 124 -21.36 -4.14 -2.85
CA CYS A 124 -20.92 -5.38 -3.48
C CYS A 124 -22.08 -6.31 -3.83
N GLN A 125 -22.13 -6.74 -5.08
CA GLN A 125 -23.09 -7.76 -5.53
C GLN A 125 -22.57 -9.19 -5.36
N TRP A 126 -21.26 -9.37 -5.48
CA TRP A 126 -20.61 -10.65 -5.28
C TRP A 126 -19.35 -10.48 -4.42
N LEU A 127 -19.00 -11.52 -3.70
CA LEU A 127 -17.81 -11.58 -2.88
C LEU A 127 -17.01 -12.85 -3.22
N VAL A 128 -15.73 -12.70 -3.52
CA VAL A 128 -14.75 -13.79 -3.52
C VAL A 128 -14.08 -13.83 -2.16
N CYS A 129 -14.08 -14.98 -1.48
CA CYS A 129 -13.45 -15.11 -0.17
C CYS A 129 -12.67 -16.42 -0.02
N ALA A 130 -11.59 -16.37 0.78
CA ALA A 130 -10.97 -17.57 1.33
C ALA A 130 -11.88 -18.19 2.41
N GLY A 131 -11.62 -19.43 2.82
CA GLY A 131 -12.35 -20.05 3.93
C GLY A 131 -11.97 -19.47 5.28
N ALA A 132 -10.67 -19.19 5.46
CA ALA A 132 -10.13 -18.66 6.70
C ALA A 132 -8.82 -17.87 6.44
N PHE A 133 -8.44 -17.04 7.39
CA PHE A 133 -7.12 -16.41 7.44
C PHE A 133 -6.70 -16.17 8.89
N LYS A 134 -5.54 -16.70 9.29
CA LYS A 134 -5.05 -16.66 10.68
C LYS A 134 -6.11 -17.19 11.66
N THR A 135 -6.62 -16.35 12.56
CA THR A 135 -7.64 -16.69 13.56
C THR A 135 -9.08 -16.43 13.09
N SER A 136 -9.29 -15.97 11.85
CA SER A 136 -10.61 -15.63 11.33
C SER A 136 -11.12 -16.75 10.43
N ASN A 137 -12.28 -17.33 10.77
CA ASN A 137 -13.05 -18.20 9.90
C ASN A 137 -14.03 -17.33 9.10
N TYR A 138 -13.73 -17.11 7.82
CA TYR A 138 -14.50 -16.21 6.96
C TYR A 138 -15.89 -16.77 6.64
N HIS A 139 -16.00 -18.08 6.46
CA HIS A 139 -17.30 -18.71 6.21
C HIS A 139 -18.25 -18.53 7.39
N GLU A 140 -17.80 -18.79 8.62
CA GLU A 140 -18.62 -18.59 9.83
C GLU A 140 -19.02 -17.12 10.02
N MET A 141 -18.10 -16.20 9.73
CA MET A 141 -18.39 -14.77 9.82
C MET A 141 -19.46 -14.36 8.80
N LEU A 142 -19.39 -14.85 7.55
CA LEU A 142 -20.38 -14.58 6.51
C LEU A 142 -21.71 -15.23 6.80
N GLN A 143 -21.75 -16.48 7.30
CA GLN A 143 -22.98 -17.16 7.74
C GLN A 143 -23.64 -16.43 8.92
N THR A 144 -22.85 -15.82 9.80
CA THR A 144 -23.37 -14.97 10.89
C THR A 144 -23.96 -13.66 10.37
N LEU A 145 -23.34 -13.06 9.35
CA LEU A 145 -23.81 -11.82 8.73
C LEU A 145 -25.03 -12.03 7.83
N ALA A 146 -25.05 -13.15 7.11
CA ALA A 146 -26.11 -13.51 6.16
C ALA A 146 -26.47 -15.01 6.31
N PRO A 147 -27.19 -15.39 7.38
CA PRO A 147 -27.60 -16.78 7.61
C PRO A 147 -28.44 -17.35 6.46
N GLU A 148 -29.09 -16.46 5.71
CA GLU A 148 -29.89 -16.79 4.53
C GLU A 148 -29.05 -17.38 3.37
N LEU A 149 -27.73 -17.31 3.43
CA LEU A 149 -26.84 -17.93 2.43
C LEU A 149 -27.13 -19.42 2.25
N ALA A 150 -27.37 -20.15 3.35
CA ALA A 150 -27.64 -21.60 3.30
C ALA A 150 -29.04 -21.94 2.77
N GLU A 151 -29.97 -20.99 2.72
CA GLU A 151 -31.38 -21.18 2.38
C GLU A 151 -31.68 -20.82 0.92
N HIS A 152 -30.83 -19.98 0.29
CA HIS A 152 -31.06 -19.51 -1.06
C HIS A 152 -30.19 -20.23 -2.09
N ALA A 153 -30.70 -20.32 -3.30
CA ALA A 153 -29.89 -20.78 -4.43
C ALA A 153 -28.71 -19.80 -4.69
N ILE A 154 -27.59 -20.33 -5.19
CA ILE A 154 -26.41 -19.55 -5.53
C ILE A 154 -26.78 -18.40 -6.48
N GLY A 155 -26.35 -17.19 -6.15
CA GLY A 155 -26.64 -15.98 -6.92
C GLY A 155 -28.02 -15.35 -6.65
N GLN A 156 -28.81 -15.93 -5.75
CA GLN A 156 -30.16 -15.45 -5.39
C GLN A 156 -30.29 -15.05 -3.92
N LEU A 157 -29.19 -14.78 -3.25
CA LEU A 157 -29.19 -14.35 -1.85
C LEU A 157 -30.08 -13.10 -1.68
N ARG A 158 -30.90 -13.13 -0.63
CA ARG A 158 -31.71 -12.00 -0.16
C ARG A 158 -31.49 -11.87 1.34
N SER A 159 -30.47 -11.09 1.70
CA SER A 159 -30.15 -10.84 3.10
C SER A 159 -30.63 -9.46 3.52
N GLU A 160 -31.27 -9.37 4.68
CA GLU A 160 -31.68 -8.10 5.27
C GLU A 160 -30.46 -7.23 5.62
N ARG A 161 -29.39 -7.85 6.12
CA ARG A 161 -28.16 -7.15 6.50
C ARG A 161 -27.30 -6.76 5.30
N LEU A 162 -27.30 -7.56 4.24
CA LEU A 162 -26.49 -7.36 3.03
C LEU A 162 -27.35 -7.32 1.77
N PRO A 163 -28.25 -6.32 1.61
CA PRO A 163 -29.33 -6.35 0.63
C PRO A 163 -28.88 -6.33 -0.83
N GLN A 164 -27.63 -5.96 -1.11
CA GLN A 164 -27.07 -5.92 -2.47
C GLN A 164 -26.22 -7.16 -2.80
N LEU A 165 -25.81 -7.93 -1.79
CA LEU A 165 -25.03 -9.15 -2.00
C LEU A 165 -25.92 -10.26 -2.55
N ARG A 166 -25.57 -10.79 -3.74
CA ARG A 166 -26.32 -11.86 -4.41
C ARG A 166 -25.72 -13.24 -4.16
N GLY A 167 -24.41 -13.30 -3.88
CA GLY A 167 -23.72 -14.56 -3.65
C GLY A 167 -22.25 -14.39 -3.25
N VAL A 168 -21.68 -15.51 -2.82
CA VAL A 168 -20.30 -15.61 -2.37
C VAL A 168 -19.62 -16.74 -3.13
N ILE A 169 -18.46 -16.44 -3.69
CA ILE A 169 -17.55 -17.41 -4.33
C ILE A 169 -16.49 -17.77 -3.29
N SER A 170 -16.38 -19.03 -2.95
CA SER A 170 -15.38 -19.51 -2.01
C SER A 170 -14.16 -20.08 -2.73
N LEU A 171 -12.96 -19.75 -2.25
CA LEU A 171 -11.71 -20.34 -2.73
C LEU A 171 -11.50 -21.78 -2.23
N ASP A 172 -12.25 -22.22 -1.21
CA ASP A 172 -12.19 -23.59 -0.71
C ASP A 172 -12.86 -24.56 -1.68
N ALA A 173 -12.31 -25.77 -1.77
CA ALA A 173 -12.84 -26.80 -2.65
C ALA A 173 -14.23 -27.32 -2.21
N ASN A 174 -14.48 -27.34 -0.90
CA ASN A 174 -15.72 -27.84 -0.29
C ASN A 174 -16.27 -26.83 0.72
N PRO A 175 -16.79 -25.69 0.27
CA PRO A 175 -17.33 -24.67 1.16
C PRO A 175 -18.67 -25.11 1.77
N PRO A 176 -19.15 -24.44 2.83
CA PRO A 176 -20.49 -24.64 3.38
C PRO A 176 -21.60 -24.40 2.34
N PRO A 177 -22.83 -24.91 2.59
CA PRO A 177 -23.99 -24.63 1.72
C PRO A 177 -24.20 -23.12 1.49
N GLY A 178 -24.61 -22.74 0.27
CA GLY A 178 -24.86 -21.37 -0.14
C GLY A 178 -23.66 -20.64 -0.73
N PHE A 179 -22.48 -21.21 -0.63
CA PHE A 179 -21.28 -20.69 -1.27
C PHE A 179 -21.03 -21.37 -2.62
N LEU A 180 -20.64 -20.62 -3.64
CA LEU A 180 -20.20 -21.15 -4.93
C LEU A 180 -18.72 -21.54 -4.83
N PRO A 181 -18.34 -22.82 -4.98
CA PRO A 181 -16.92 -23.19 -5.05
C PRO A 181 -16.25 -22.55 -6.27
N TRP A 182 -15.01 -22.06 -6.08
CA TRP A 182 -14.20 -21.51 -7.18
C TRP A 182 -14.07 -22.48 -8.37
N SER A 183 -13.94 -23.79 -8.08
CA SER A 183 -13.80 -24.82 -9.10
C SER A 183 -15.01 -24.97 -10.04
N GLN A 184 -16.19 -24.46 -9.65
CA GLN A 184 -17.39 -24.49 -10.50
C GLN A 184 -17.47 -23.30 -11.46
N LEU A 185 -16.57 -22.34 -11.37
CA LEU A 185 -16.56 -21.18 -12.28
C LEU A 185 -16.29 -21.60 -13.74
N SER A 186 -15.50 -22.65 -13.97
CA SER A 186 -15.24 -23.18 -15.32
C SER A 186 -16.51 -23.65 -16.04
N ASP A 187 -17.42 -24.29 -15.30
CA ASP A 187 -18.72 -24.75 -15.85
C ASP A 187 -19.60 -23.57 -16.25
N LEU A 188 -19.62 -22.52 -15.43
CA LEU A 188 -20.35 -21.28 -15.72
C LEU A 188 -19.75 -20.54 -16.92
N ALA A 189 -18.43 -20.49 -17.00
CA ALA A 189 -17.70 -19.84 -18.09
C ALA A 189 -18.04 -20.44 -19.46
N ALA A 190 -18.37 -21.74 -19.53
CA ALA A 190 -18.75 -22.43 -20.77
C ALA A 190 -20.01 -21.84 -21.43
N SER A 191 -20.87 -21.17 -20.67
CA SER A 191 -22.09 -20.54 -21.19
C SER A 191 -21.87 -19.18 -21.88
N VAL A 192 -20.69 -18.59 -21.75
CA VAL A 192 -20.34 -17.28 -22.32
C VAL A 192 -19.20 -17.48 -23.32
N SER A 193 -19.37 -17.03 -24.55
CA SER A 193 -18.35 -17.16 -25.58
C SER A 193 -17.18 -16.18 -25.40
N SER A 194 -16.03 -16.53 -25.96
CA SER A 194 -14.88 -15.62 -26.01
C SER A 194 -15.16 -14.35 -26.79
N GLU A 195 -16.12 -14.39 -27.76
CA GLU A 195 -16.55 -13.21 -28.50
C GLU A 195 -17.30 -12.23 -27.59
N GLN A 196 -18.25 -12.71 -26.79
CA GLN A 196 -18.95 -11.88 -25.81
C GLN A 196 -18.01 -11.22 -24.80
N LEU A 197 -16.95 -11.92 -24.39
CA LEU A 197 -15.91 -11.33 -23.54
C LEU A 197 -15.15 -10.23 -24.29
N ARG A 198 -14.76 -10.47 -25.57
CA ARG A 198 -14.07 -9.46 -26.37
C ARG A 198 -14.93 -8.22 -26.60
N GLU A 199 -16.20 -8.38 -26.94
CA GLU A 199 -17.15 -7.27 -27.11
C GLU A 199 -17.28 -6.46 -25.82
N ARG A 200 -17.42 -7.12 -24.67
CA ARG A 200 -17.47 -6.47 -23.36
C ARG A 200 -16.18 -5.69 -23.09
N SER A 201 -15.01 -6.30 -23.27
CA SER A 201 -13.73 -5.64 -23.05
C SER A 201 -13.50 -4.45 -23.97
N ALA A 202 -13.92 -4.56 -25.23
CA ALA A 202 -13.82 -3.47 -26.22
C ALA A 202 -14.76 -2.30 -25.91
N SER A 203 -15.84 -2.51 -25.17
CA SER A 203 -16.79 -1.46 -24.77
C SER A 203 -16.31 -0.58 -23.61
N LEU A 204 -15.22 -0.96 -22.96
CA LEU A 204 -14.71 -0.27 -21.77
C LEU A 204 -13.85 0.94 -22.11
N HIS A 205 -13.85 1.91 -21.21
CA HIS A 205 -13.02 3.11 -21.32
C HIS A 205 -12.03 3.22 -20.15
N PHE A 206 -10.83 3.73 -20.42
CA PHE A 206 -9.74 3.75 -19.44
C PHE A 206 -9.96 4.68 -18.24
N ASP A 207 -10.84 5.66 -18.31
CA ASP A 207 -11.20 6.56 -17.23
C ASP A 207 -12.30 6.02 -16.31
N GLN A 208 -12.91 4.86 -16.66
CA GLN A 208 -13.91 4.22 -15.82
C GLN A 208 -13.30 3.73 -14.50
N PRO A 209 -14.05 3.76 -13.37
CA PRO A 209 -13.61 3.19 -12.12
C PRO A 209 -13.41 1.67 -12.26
N VAL A 210 -12.31 1.17 -11.71
CA VAL A 210 -11.93 -0.25 -11.76
C VAL A 210 -11.64 -0.84 -10.39
N ASN A 211 -11.38 0.03 -9.40
CA ASN A 211 -10.99 -0.42 -8.07
C ASN A 211 -11.49 0.53 -6.98
N ILE A 212 -11.90 -0.03 -5.84
CA ILE A 212 -12.19 0.69 -4.61
C ILE A 212 -11.30 0.10 -3.51
N GLN A 213 -10.49 0.95 -2.87
CA GLN A 213 -9.67 0.55 -1.73
C GLN A 213 -10.06 1.35 -0.49
N TYR A 214 -10.30 0.63 0.59
CA TYR A 214 -10.66 1.26 1.85
C TYR A 214 -9.43 1.68 2.63
N THR A 215 -9.37 2.98 2.96
CA THR A 215 -8.32 3.57 3.78
C THR A 215 -8.83 3.79 5.20
N SER A 216 -7.98 3.57 6.19
CA SER A 216 -8.32 3.89 7.59
C SER A 216 -8.43 5.41 7.73
N GLY A 217 -9.65 5.90 7.84
CA GLY A 217 -9.93 7.30 8.12
C GLY A 217 -9.48 7.70 9.54
N THR A 218 -9.09 8.95 9.71
CA THR A 218 -8.71 9.50 11.02
C THR A 218 -9.92 9.84 11.89
N THR A 219 -11.13 9.81 11.31
CA THR A 219 -12.36 10.37 11.89
C THR A 219 -13.50 9.34 11.98
N GLY A 220 -13.24 8.03 11.96
CA GLY A 220 -14.28 7.03 12.06
C GLY A 220 -14.18 5.90 11.03
N PHE A 221 -15.23 5.66 10.27
CA PHE A 221 -15.31 4.55 9.31
C PHE A 221 -14.33 4.71 8.13
N PRO A 222 -13.79 3.59 7.60
CA PRO A 222 -12.92 3.61 6.43
C PRO A 222 -13.60 4.26 5.22
N LYS A 223 -12.83 5.01 4.42
CA LYS A 223 -13.29 5.64 3.17
C LYS A 223 -12.81 4.83 1.98
N GLY A 224 -13.69 4.59 1.01
CA GLY A 224 -13.36 3.84 -0.21
C GLY A 224 -12.80 4.76 -1.29
N ALA A 225 -11.48 4.83 -1.44
CA ALA A 225 -10.85 5.56 -2.54
C ALA A 225 -11.16 4.85 -3.87
N THR A 226 -11.73 5.58 -4.83
CA THR A 226 -12.16 5.07 -6.13
C THR A 226 -11.11 5.39 -7.19
N LEU A 227 -10.58 4.36 -7.83
CA LEU A 227 -9.47 4.45 -8.76
C LEU A 227 -9.90 3.96 -10.15
N SER A 228 -9.50 4.67 -11.20
CA SER A 228 -9.76 4.27 -12.59
C SER A 228 -8.66 3.36 -13.13
N HIS A 229 -8.92 2.72 -14.28
CA HIS A 229 -7.87 2.05 -15.04
C HIS A 229 -6.68 3.00 -15.30
N TYR A 230 -6.99 4.24 -15.70
CA TYR A 230 -5.99 5.25 -16.04
C TYR A 230 -5.09 5.61 -14.85
N ASN A 231 -5.69 5.77 -13.66
CA ASN A 231 -4.92 6.09 -12.46
C ASN A 231 -3.90 4.99 -12.15
N ILE A 232 -4.39 3.77 -11.90
CA ILE A 232 -3.54 2.70 -11.35
C ILE A 232 -2.66 2.04 -12.41
N LEU A 233 -3.11 1.93 -13.67
CA LEU A 233 -2.27 1.37 -14.74
C LEU A 233 -1.03 2.23 -14.98
N ASN A 234 -1.23 3.55 -15.11
CA ASN A 234 -0.13 4.47 -15.33
C ASN A 234 0.80 4.56 -14.13
N ASN A 235 0.27 4.46 -12.90
CA ASN A 235 1.12 4.47 -11.72
C ASN A 235 2.00 3.21 -11.64
N GLY A 236 1.43 2.02 -11.89
CA GLY A 236 2.21 0.78 -12.01
C GLY A 236 3.27 0.85 -13.12
N TYR A 237 2.90 1.42 -14.27
CA TYR A 237 3.84 1.64 -15.39
C TYR A 237 5.00 2.56 -15.00
N MET A 238 4.73 3.75 -14.46
CA MET A 238 5.78 4.71 -14.09
C MET A 238 6.69 4.20 -12.97
N VAL A 239 6.15 3.43 -12.03
CA VAL A 239 6.93 2.76 -10.98
C VAL A 239 7.86 1.72 -11.60
N GLY A 240 7.36 0.87 -12.51
CA GLY A 240 8.18 -0.12 -13.20
C GLY A 240 9.28 0.51 -14.07
N GLU A 241 8.97 1.61 -14.78
CA GLU A 241 9.95 2.40 -15.53
C GLU A 241 11.07 2.93 -14.62
N SER A 242 10.73 3.46 -13.44
CA SER A 242 11.71 3.98 -12.49
C SER A 242 12.63 2.89 -11.93
N LEU A 243 12.09 1.67 -11.74
CA LEU A 243 12.86 0.50 -11.32
C LEU A 243 13.66 -0.14 -12.46
N GLY A 244 13.45 0.29 -13.70
CA GLY A 244 14.02 -0.32 -14.89
C GLY A 244 13.60 -1.78 -15.04
N LEU A 245 12.32 -2.10 -14.79
CA LEU A 245 11.81 -3.46 -14.94
C LEU A 245 11.82 -3.87 -16.42
N THR A 246 12.12 -5.14 -16.67
CA THR A 246 12.15 -5.79 -17.97
C THR A 246 11.59 -7.19 -17.89
N THR A 247 11.47 -7.87 -19.01
CA THR A 247 11.06 -9.29 -19.06
C THR A 247 12.03 -10.26 -18.36
N ALA A 248 13.25 -9.82 -18.08
CA ALA A 248 14.23 -10.60 -17.32
C ALA A 248 14.04 -10.48 -15.80
N ASP A 249 13.22 -9.53 -15.35
CA ASP A 249 13.05 -9.27 -13.93
C ASP A 249 12.00 -10.18 -13.29
N ARG A 250 12.30 -10.54 -12.05
CA ARG A 250 11.53 -11.44 -11.21
C ARG A 250 11.28 -10.74 -9.88
N LEU A 251 10.06 -10.24 -9.67
CA LEU A 251 9.71 -9.42 -8.52
C LEU A 251 9.04 -10.26 -7.42
N VAL A 252 9.67 -10.33 -6.26
CA VAL A 252 9.05 -10.91 -5.05
C VAL A 252 8.15 -9.88 -4.39
N ILE A 253 6.87 -10.24 -4.20
CA ILE A 253 5.79 -9.39 -3.67
C ILE A 253 5.26 -10.00 -2.37
N PRO A 254 5.92 -9.80 -1.22
CA PRO A 254 5.43 -10.27 0.07
C PRO A 254 4.38 -9.34 0.68
N VAL A 255 4.24 -8.14 0.12
CA VAL A 255 3.25 -7.14 0.53
C VAL A 255 1.84 -7.58 0.11
N PRO A 256 0.80 -7.22 0.91
CA PRO A 256 -0.56 -7.66 0.61
C PRO A 256 -1.12 -7.12 -0.71
N LEU A 257 -1.76 -8.00 -1.48
CA LEU A 257 -2.40 -7.63 -2.74
C LEU A 257 -3.64 -6.74 -2.58
N TYR A 258 -4.31 -6.79 -1.42
CA TYR A 258 -5.46 -5.91 -1.18
C TYR A 258 -5.07 -4.42 -1.05
N HIS A 259 -3.77 -4.11 -1.03
CA HIS A 259 -3.21 -2.76 -0.98
C HIS A 259 -2.56 -2.39 -2.32
N CYS A 260 -2.57 -1.08 -2.66
CA CYS A 260 -1.91 -0.58 -3.87
C CYS A 260 -0.46 -1.03 -4.02
N PHE A 261 0.26 -1.23 -2.93
CA PHE A 261 1.66 -1.68 -2.99
C PHE A 261 1.78 -3.04 -3.69
N GLY A 262 0.90 -4.00 -3.36
CA GLY A 262 0.91 -5.32 -4.03
C GLY A 262 0.28 -5.28 -5.42
N MET A 263 -0.98 -4.82 -5.51
CA MET A 263 -1.76 -4.95 -6.74
C MET A 263 -1.41 -3.93 -7.84
N VAL A 264 -0.99 -2.71 -7.47
CA VAL A 264 -0.63 -1.67 -8.45
C VAL A 264 0.87 -1.70 -8.72
N MET A 265 1.68 -1.40 -7.69
CA MET A 265 3.14 -1.33 -7.89
C MET A 265 3.71 -2.70 -8.25
N GLY A 266 3.21 -3.79 -7.64
CA GLY A 266 3.61 -5.16 -7.94
C GLY A 266 2.98 -5.68 -9.24
N ASN A 267 1.70 -6.04 -9.20
CA ASN A 267 1.06 -6.73 -10.32
C ASN A 267 1.03 -5.89 -11.61
N LEU A 268 0.56 -4.63 -11.54
CA LEU A 268 0.50 -3.78 -12.74
C LEU A 268 1.89 -3.35 -13.20
N GLY A 269 2.84 -3.13 -12.26
CA GLY A 269 4.25 -2.90 -12.62
C GLY A 269 4.83 -4.05 -13.44
N CYS A 270 4.60 -5.29 -13.00
CA CYS A 270 5.04 -6.48 -13.75
C CYS A 270 4.32 -6.64 -15.09
N VAL A 271 2.98 -6.47 -15.11
CA VAL A 271 2.19 -6.58 -16.36
C VAL A 271 2.66 -5.57 -17.41
N THR A 272 2.94 -4.34 -17.00
CA THR A 272 3.36 -3.29 -17.95
C THR A 272 4.77 -3.52 -18.53
N HIS A 273 5.57 -4.38 -17.91
CA HIS A 273 6.97 -4.65 -18.33
C HIS A 273 7.22 -6.11 -18.76
N GLY A 274 6.21 -6.99 -18.61
CA GLY A 274 6.36 -8.41 -18.90
C GLY A 274 7.21 -9.15 -17.87
N SER A 275 7.39 -8.61 -16.67
CA SER A 275 8.19 -9.20 -15.59
C SER A 275 7.40 -10.26 -14.82
N THR A 276 8.10 -11.20 -14.16
CA THR A 276 7.48 -12.25 -13.35
C THR A 276 7.04 -11.75 -11.98
N MET A 277 5.79 -11.99 -11.61
CA MET A 277 5.25 -11.80 -10.26
C MET A 277 5.52 -13.04 -9.40
N ILE A 278 6.08 -12.88 -8.19
CA ILE A 278 6.33 -13.99 -7.26
C ILE A 278 5.67 -13.68 -5.91
N TYR A 279 4.70 -14.51 -5.52
CA TYR A 279 4.10 -14.46 -4.18
C TYR A 279 4.77 -15.51 -3.29
N PRO A 280 5.60 -15.10 -2.32
CA PRO A 280 6.37 -16.04 -1.49
C PRO A 280 5.48 -16.87 -0.58
N ASN A 281 4.41 -16.29 -0.05
CA ASN A 281 3.45 -16.93 0.83
C ASN A 281 2.11 -16.17 0.80
N ASP A 282 1.10 -16.68 1.48
CA ASP A 282 -0.23 -16.04 1.65
C ASP A 282 -0.16 -14.75 2.49
N ALA A 283 0.78 -14.69 3.43
CA ALA A 283 1.12 -13.51 4.22
C ALA A 283 2.63 -13.38 4.33
N PHE A 284 3.11 -12.22 4.77
CA PHE A 284 4.52 -12.01 4.98
C PHE A 284 5.09 -12.97 6.04
N ASP A 285 6.11 -13.69 5.63
CA ASP A 285 7.03 -14.46 6.46
C ASP A 285 8.46 -14.15 6.01
N PRO A 286 9.36 -13.70 6.89
CA PRO A 286 10.69 -13.26 6.49
C PRO A 286 11.56 -14.39 5.95
N ALA A 287 11.47 -15.61 6.53
CA ALA A 287 12.26 -16.76 6.07
C ALA A 287 11.78 -17.26 4.71
N LEU A 288 10.45 -17.41 4.53
CA LEU A 288 9.86 -17.83 3.25
C LEU A 288 10.09 -16.77 2.15
N THR A 289 10.12 -15.49 2.52
CA THR A 289 10.44 -14.41 1.56
C THR A 289 11.89 -14.51 1.08
N LEU A 290 12.86 -14.67 2.00
CA LEU A 290 14.26 -14.86 1.64
C LEU A 290 14.49 -16.13 0.83
N GLN A 291 13.82 -17.23 1.19
CA GLN A 291 13.84 -18.47 0.43
C GLN A 291 13.30 -18.28 -0.99
N ALA A 292 12.21 -17.53 -1.14
CA ALA A 292 11.65 -17.21 -2.47
C ALA A 292 12.64 -16.38 -3.30
N VAL A 293 13.30 -15.40 -2.70
CA VAL A 293 14.34 -14.60 -3.40
C VAL A 293 15.44 -15.52 -3.95
N ALA A 294 15.98 -16.42 -3.12
CA ALA A 294 17.08 -17.29 -3.52
C ALA A 294 16.66 -18.34 -4.57
N GLU A 295 15.58 -19.09 -4.30
CA GLU A 295 15.16 -20.21 -5.15
C GLU A 295 14.57 -19.76 -6.48
N GLU A 296 13.85 -18.62 -6.49
CA GLU A 296 13.27 -18.06 -7.71
C GLU A 296 14.24 -17.12 -8.44
N LYS A 297 15.47 -16.95 -7.95
CA LYS A 297 16.49 -16.05 -8.53
C LYS A 297 15.92 -14.65 -8.76
N ALA A 298 15.29 -14.11 -7.73
CA ALA A 298 14.63 -12.82 -7.81
C ALA A 298 15.63 -11.67 -8.07
N THR A 299 15.22 -10.72 -8.88
CA THR A 299 16.01 -9.51 -9.19
C THR A 299 15.49 -8.28 -8.47
N ALA A 300 14.24 -8.35 -8.00
CA ALA A 300 13.57 -7.25 -7.31
C ALA A 300 12.75 -7.76 -6.10
N LEU A 301 12.65 -6.92 -5.07
CA LEU A 301 11.93 -7.22 -3.83
C LEU A 301 11.22 -5.98 -3.30
N TYR A 302 9.94 -6.12 -2.98
CA TYR A 302 9.15 -5.09 -2.31
C TYR A 302 9.00 -5.37 -0.81
N GLY A 303 8.89 -4.32 -0.03
CA GLY A 303 8.58 -4.46 1.40
C GLY A 303 8.35 -3.12 2.09
N VAL A 304 7.69 -3.18 3.23
CA VAL A 304 7.67 -2.06 4.17
C VAL A 304 8.92 -2.13 5.07
N PRO A 305 9.35 -1.04 5.73
CA PRO A 305 10.57 -1.04 6.54
C PRO A 305 10.63 -2.18 7.55
N THR A 306 9.53 -2.47 8.26
CA THR A 306 9.46 -3.58 9.24
C THR A 306 9.68 -4.96 8.63
N MET A 307 9.29 -5.16 7.36
CA MET A 307 9.57 -6.41 6.64
C MET A 307 11.07 -6.54 6.35
N PHE A 308 11.73 -5.46 5.89
CA PHE A 308 13.17 -5.47 5.64
C PHE A 308 13.96 -5.68 6.94
N ILE A 309 13.58 -5.02 8.04
CA ILE A 309 14.18 -5.26 9.35
C ILE A 309 14.05 -6.74 9.73
N ALA A 310 12.86 -7.32 9.61
CA ALA A 310 12.63 -8.72 9.96
C ALA A 310 13.44 -9.70 9.08
N MET A 311 13.63 -9.40 7.79
CA MET A 311 14.48 -10.19 6.89
C MET A 311 15.97 -10.03 7.20
N LEU A 312 16.42 -8.82 7.51
CA LEU A 312 17.81 -8.53 7.90
C LEU A 312 18.20 -9.22 9.21
N ASP A 313 17.26 -9.34 10.13
CA ASP A 313 17.48 -9.96 11.45
C ASP A 313 17.24 -11.48 11.46
N GLN A 314 16.92 -12.10 10.29
CA GLN A 314 16.80 -13.56 10.21
C GLN A 314 18.15 -14.26 10.47
N PRO A 315 18.23 -15.18 11.46
CA PRO A 315 19.47 -15.89 11.76
C PRO A 315 20.04 -16.69 10.58
N GLN A 316 19.13 -17.18 9.71
CA GLN A 316 19.49 -18.00 8.55
C GLN A 316 19.70 -17.15 7.27
N ARG A 317 19.62 -15.82 7.33
CA ARG A 317 19.74 -14.96 6.14
C ARG A 317 20.98 -15.28 5.29
N GLN A 318 22.11 -15.52 5.93
CA GLN A 318 23.38 -15.80 5.24
C GLN A 318 23.39 -17.14 4.47
N THR A 319 22.40 -18.00 4.69
CA THR A 319 22.27 -19.26 3.92
C THR A 319 21.53 -19.08 2.60
N PHE A 320 20.89 -17.95 2.39
CA PHE A 320 20.16 -17.64 1.16
C PHE A 320 21.04 -16.82 0.20
N ASP A 321 21.07 -17.24 -1.06
CA ASP A 321 21.73 -16.46 -2.12
C ASP A 321 20.84 -15.29 -2.55
N LEU A 322 21.20 -14.10 -2.13
CA LEU A 322 20.50 -12.85 -2.46
C LEU A 322 21.21 -12.05 -3.56
N SER A 323 22.29 -12.58 -4.12
CA SER A 323 23.16 -11.85 -5.08
C SER A 323 22.47 -11.46 -6.39
N GLY A 324 21.33 -12.09 -6.71
CA GLY A 324 20.49 -11.73 -7.85
C GLY A 324 19.70 -10.44 -7.69
N LEU A 325 19.48 -9.99 -6.44
CA LEU A 325 18.74 -8.77 -6.17
C LEU A 325 19.53 -7.54 -6.65
N ARG A 326 18.86 -6.64 -7.35
CA ARG A 326 19.41 -5.34 -7.73
C ARG A 326 18.54 -4.18 -7.29
N THR A 327 17.22 -4.31 -7.36
CA THR A 327 16.26 -3.22 -7.19
C THR A 327 15.07 -3.63 -6.34
N GLY A 328 14.20 -2.70 -6.08
CA GLY A 328 12.97 -2.88 -5.35
C GLY A 328 12.53 -1.60 -4.66
N ILE A 329 11.50 -1.71 -3.85
CA ILE A 329 10.92 -0.55 -3.16
C ILE A 329 10.77 -0.83 -1.67
N MET A 330 11.23 0.12 -0.87
CA MET A 330 10.87 0.26 0.54
C MET A 330 9.91 1.44 0.67
N ALA A 331 8.67 1.18 1.09
CA ALA A 331 7.63 2.20 1.16
C ALA A 331 6.55 1.88 2.21
N GLY A 332 5.55 2.76 2.33
CA GLY A 332 4.37 2.54 3.19
C GLY A 332 4.52 3.01 4.64
N ALA A 333 5.73 3.33 5.06
CA ALA A 333 6.06 3.98 6.34
C ALA A 333 7.34 4.80 6.16
N THR A 334 7.79 5.48 7.22
CA THR A 334 9.12 6.12 7.24
C THR A 334 10.19 5.05 7.05
N CYS A 335 11.09 5.27 6.07
CA CYS A 335 12.20 4.37 5.78
C CYS A 335 13.44 4.84 6.53
N PRO A 336 13.90 4.13 7.59
CA PRO A 336 15.07 4.54 8.34
C PRO A 336 16.34 4.46 7.50
N ILE A 337 17.17 5.48 7.56
CA ILE A 337 18.39 5.59 6.77
C ILE A 337 19.31 4.37 6.96
N GLU A 338 19.50 3.94 8.21
CA GLU A 338 20.36 2.80 8.52
C GLU A 338 19.81 1.47 7.97
N VAL A 339 18.49 1.30 7.98
CA VAL A 339 17.86 0.10 7.37
C VAL A 339 18.08 0.11 5.86
N MET A 340 17.92 1.26 5.19
CA MET A 340 18.20 1.39 3.77
C MET A 340 19.67 1.03 3.44
N ARG A 341 20.63 1.52 4.22
CA ARG A 341 22.06 1.20 4.05
C ARG A 341 22.32 -0.29 4.23
N ARG A 342 21.71 -0.92 5.24
CA ARG A 342 21.83 -2.37 5.45
C ARG A 342 21.24 -3.16 4.28
N VAL A 343 20.09 -2.77 3.74
CA VAL A 343 19.47 -3.42 2.57
C VAL A 343 20.38 -3.36 1.35
N ILE A 344 21.01 -2.21 1.11
CA ILE A 344 21.96 -2.04 0.01
C ILE A 344 23.18 -2.96 0.20
N ASN A 345 23.77 -2.97 1.38
CA ASN A 345 25.04 -3.63 1.65
C ASN A 345 24.90 -5.14 1.90
N GLU A 346 23.81 -5.56 2.59
CA GLU A 346 23.65 -6.92 3.08
C GLU A 346 22.66 -7.76 2.26
N MET A 347 21.79 -7.11 1.43
CA MET A 347 20.85 -7.79 0.54
C MET A 347 21.14 -7.52 -0.95
N HIS A 348 22.23 -6.85 -1.27
CA HIS A 348 22.68 -6.53 -2.63
C HIS A 348 21.74 -5.62 -3.45
N MET A 349 20.76 -4.98 -2.84
CA MET A 349 19.79 -4.12 -3.52
C MET A 349 20.36 -2.73 -3.80
N SER A 350 21.39 -2.65 -4.64
CA SER A 350 22.12 -1.39 -4.92
C SER A 350 21.23 -0.28 -5.50
N GLU A 351 20.11 -0.66 -6.15
CA GLU A 351 19.16 0.24 -6.78
C GLU A 351 17.83 0.32 -6.03
N VAL A 352 17.80 -0.05 -4.73
CA VAL A 352 16.57 0.05 -3.92
C VAL A 352 16.11 1.51 -3.86
N GLN A 353 14.80 1.71 -3.98
CA GLN A 353 14.18 3.03 -4.03
C GLN A 353 13.18 3.22 -2.90
N ILE A 354 12.97 4.47 -2.52
CA ILE A 354 11.84 4.88 -1.69
C ILE A 354 10.74 5.41 -2.61
N ALA A 355 9.50 5.01 -2.35
CA ALA A 355 8.33 5.56 -2.99
C ALA A 355 7.37 6.12 -1.93
N TYR A 356 6.90 7.34 -2.16
CA TYR A 356 5.93 8.02 -1.30
C TYR A 356 4.61 8.21 -2.04
N GLY A 357 3.55 8.03 -1.29
CA GLY A 357 2.19 8.28 -1.75
C GLY A 357 1.14 7.67 -0.83
N MET A 358 -0.08 7.65 -1.30
CA MET A 358 -1.25 7.19 -0.57
C MET A 358 -2.24 6.53 -1.53
N THR A 359 -3.19 5.76 -1.02
CA THR A 359 -4.19 5.08 -1.88
C THR A 359 -4.88 6.06 -2.80
N GLU A 360 -5.18 7.26 -2.29
CA GLU A 360 -5.83 8.37 -3.00
C GLU A 360 -4.97 8.95 -4.16
N THR A 361 -3.70 8.53 -4.27
CA THR A 361 -2.79 8.92 -5.36
C THR A 361 -2.24 7.73 -6.16
N SER A 362 -2.83 6.55 -6.07
CA SER A 362 -2.77 5.39 -6.98
C SER A 362 -1.51 4.50 -7.03
N PRO A 363 -0.56 4.36 -6.08
CA PRO A 363 -0.38 5.17 -4.89
C PRO A 363 0.73 6.22 -4.97
N VAL A 364 1.70 6.12 -5.93
CA VAL A 364 2.98 6.84 -5.88
C VAL A 364 2.87 8.24 -6.48
N SER A 365 3.23 9.24 -5.68
CA SER A 365 3.38 10.64 -6.11
C SER A 365 4.83 11.05 -6.28
N LEU A 366 5.72 10.55 -5.40
CA LEU A 366 7.16 10.84 -5.43
C LEU A 366 7.94 9.53 -5.31
N GLN A 367 9.10 9.49 -5.96
CA GLN A 367 9.99 8.33 -5.92
C GLN A 367 11.43 8.75 -6.11
N THR A 368 12.36 8.07 -5.42
CA THR A 368 13.79 8.20 -5.69
C THR A 368 14.15 7.42 -6.95
N GLY A 369 15.17 7.87 -7.68
CA GLY A 369 15.67 7.19 -8.86
C GLY A 369 16.90 6.31 -8.58
N PRO A 370 17.23 5.32 -9.43
CA PRO A 370 18.43 4.50 -9.26
C PRO A 370 19.74 5.29 -9.48
N ALA A 371 19.66 6.39 -10.23
CA ALA A 371 20.80 7.29 -10.49
C ALA A 371 20.97 8.39 -9.44
N ASP A 372 20.04 8.52 -8.49
CA ASP A 372 20.16 9.50 -7.42
C ASP A 372 21.32 9.12 -6.49
N GLU A 373 22.01 10.12 -5.98
CA GLU A 373 23.05 9.89 -4.98
C GLU A 373 22.51 9.14 -3.76
N LEU A 374 23.32 8.26 -3.18
CA LEU A 374 22.91 7.40 -2.07
C LEU A 374 22.27 8.19 -0.93
N GLU A 375 22.86 9.32 -0.56
CA GLU A 375 22.34 10.15 0.53
C GLU A 375 20.93 10.67 0.22
N LEU A 376 20.66 11.14 -1.00
CA LEU A 376 19.34 11.59 -1.43
C LEU A 376 18.32 10.43 -1.46
N ARG A 377 18.74 9.22 -1.87
CA ARG A 377 17.89 8.04 -1.88
C ARG A 377 17.47 7.58 -0.48
N VAL A 378 18.31 7.77 0.52
CA VAL A 378 18.04 7.27 1.88
C VAL A 378 17.46 8.36 2.80
N THR A 379 17.62 9.64 2.47
CA THR A 379 17.15 10.75 3.31
C THR A 379 15.88 11.42 2.82
N THR A 380 15.48 11.21 1.56
CA THR A 380 14.31 11.83 0.94
C THR A 380 13.31 10.79 0.43
N VAL A 381 12.12 11.23 0.07
CA VAL A 381 11.14 10.40 -0.66
C VAL A 381 11.21 10.60 -2.18
N GLY A 382 12.29 11.21 -2.65
CA GLY A 382 12.57 11.44 -4.06
C GLY A 382 11.91 12.68 -4.62
N ARG A 383 11.71 12.66 -5.93
CA ARG A 383 11.13 13.73 -6.74
C ARG A 383 9.76 13.33 -7.26
N THR A 384 9.02 14.33 -7.75
CA THR A 384 7.71 14.12 -8.37
C THR A 384 7.79 13.13 -9.52
N GLN A 385 6.92 12.13 -9.51
CA GLN A 385 6.78 11.13 -10.58
C GLN A 385 6.49 11.79 -11.93
N PRO A 386 6.91 11.18 -13.05
CA PRO A 386 6.59 11.68 -14.38
C PRO A 386 5.10 11.95 -14.55
N GLN A 387 4.76 13.01 -15.29
CA GLN A 387 3.39 13.46 -15.60
C GLN A 387 2.57 13.90 -14.38
N LEU A 388 3.19 14.07 -13.18
CA LEU A 388 2.57 14.63 -11.98
C LEU A 388 3.11 16.01 -11.65
N GLU A 389 2.42 16.68 -10.76
CA GLU A 389 2.83 17.94 -10.15
C GLU A 389 2.79 17.81 -8.62
N SER A 390 3.75 18.43 -7.94
CA SER A 390 3.77 18.52 -6.48
C SER A 390 4.05 19.94 -6.02
N LYS A 391 3.40 20.34 -4.94
CA LYS A 391 3.61 21.63 -4.30
C LYS A 391 3.59 21.48 -2.77
N ILE A 392 4.22 22.44 -2.10
CA ILE A 392 4.14 22.57 -0.64
C ILE A 392 3.54 23.93 -0.32
N ILE A 393 2.53 23.94 0.55
CA ILE A 393 1.75 25.12 0.89
C ILE A 393 1.71 25.36 2.40
N ASP A 394 1.51 26.63 2.78
CA ASP A 394 1.20 27.03 4.15
C ASP A 394 -0.29 26.82 4.48
N THR A 395 -0.68 27.13 5.71
CA THR A 395 -2.06 27.02 6.19
C THR A 395 -3.04 27.98 5.49
N ALA A 396 -2.54 29.00 4.79
CA ALA A 396 -3.32 29.91 3.98
C ALA A 396 -3.42 29.48 2.50
N GLY A 397 -2.82 28.35 2.15
CA GLY A 397 -2.81 27.82 0.77
C GLY A 397 -1.74 28.42 -0.14
N ASN A 398 -0.82 29.24 0.37
CA ASN A 398 0.23 29.85 -0.43
C ASN A 398 1.43 28.91 -0.58
N LEU A 399 2.06 28.95 -1.75
CA LEU A 399 3.34 28.24 -1.97
C LEU A 399 4.42 28.77 -1.05
N VAL A 400 5.04 27.87 -0.28
CA VAL A 400 6.16 28.21 0.61
C VAL A 400 7.49 28.28 -0.17
N PRO A 401 8.51 29.00 0.34
CA PRO A 401 9.89 28.91 -0.18
C PRO A 401 10.44 27.48 -0.07
N ARG A 402 11.41 27.15 -0.92
CA ARG A 402 12.15 25.89 -0.78
C ARG A 402 12.84 25.81 0.57
N GLY A 403 12.91 24.58 1.13
CA GLY A 403 13.41 24.34 2.49
C GLY A 403 12.40 24.61 3.61
N THR A 404 11.28 25.28 3.33
CA THR A 404 10.23 25.57 4.31
C THR A 404 9.26 24.40 4.40
N ILE A 405 8.87 24.03 5.64
CA ILE A 405 7.87 22.97 5.88
C ILE A 405 6.46 23.52 5.64
N GLY A 406 5.64 22.73 4.95
CA GLY A 406 4.23 22.98 4.73
C GLY A 406 3.51 21.71 4.31
N GLU A 407 2.21 21.79 3.97
CA GLU A 407 1.45 20.65 3.48
C GLU A 407 1.86 20.28 2.06
N LEU A 408 2.18 19.01 1.85
CA LEU A 408 2.42 18.44 0.51
C LEU A 408 1.09 18.21 -0.21
N CYS A 409 0.99 18.73 -1.44
CA CYS A 409 -0.13 18.45 -2.33
C CYS A 409 0.38 17.87 -3.63
N THR A 410 -0.40 16.97 -4.24
CA THR A 410 -0.09 16.36 -5.54
C THR A 410 -1.25 16.52 -6.52
N ARG A 411 -0.94 16.61 -7.82
CA ARG A 411 -1.93 16.74 -8.91
C ARG A 411 -1.49 15.95 -10.13
N GLY A 412 -2.44 15.40 -10.86
CA GLY A 412 -2.24 14.73 -12.14
C GLY A 412 -2.99 13.41 -12.25
N TYR A 413 -2.56 12.56 -13.18
CA TYR A 413 -3.25 11.32 -13.53
C TYR A 413 -3.45 10.36 -12.35
N SER A 414 -2.60 10.43 -11.33
CA SER A 414 -2.64 9.48 -10.20
C SER A 414 -3.71 9.80 -9.16
N VAL A 415 -4.24 11.03 -9.15
CA VAL A 415 -5.27 11.43 -8.17
C VAL A 415 -6.55 10.64 -8.41
N MET A 416 -7.11 10.05 -7.35
CA MET A 416 -8.33 9.24 -7.39
C MET A 416 -9.51 9.99 -7.99
N LEU A 417 -10.53 9.27 -8.44
CA LEU A 417 -11.80 9.85 -8.87
C LEU A 417 -12.59 10.48 -7.71
N GLY A 418 -12.34 10.05 -6.51
CA GLY A 418 -12.97 10.49 -5.27
C GLY A 418 -13.23 9.36 -4.30
N TYR A 419 -13.81 9.66 -3.15
CA TYR A 419 -14.27 8.63 -2.22
C TYR A 419 -15.65 8.12 -2.65
N TRP A 420 -15.80 6.80 -2.74
CA TRP A 420 -17.03 6.13 -3.17
C TRP A 420 -18.23 6.56 -2.32
N ASN A 421 -19.27 7.06 -2.99
CA ASN A 421 -20.49 7.58 -2.35
C ASN A 421 -20.23 8.59 -1.21
N ASN A 422 -19.14 9.36 -1.28
CA ASN A 422 -18.82 10.39 -0.28
C ASN A 422 -18.27 11.67 -0.94
N PRO A 423 -19.14 12.47 -1.59
CA PRO A 423 -18.73 13.69 -2.28
C PRO A 423 -18.19 14.76 -1.33
N GLN A 424 -18.67 14.82 -0.07
CA GLN A 424 -18.17 15.77 0.89
C GLN A 424 -16.70 15.48 1.23
N ALA A 425 -16.37 14.25 1.61
CA ALA A 425 -14.98 13.88 1.89
C ALA A 425 -14.07 14.02 0.66
N THR A 426 -14.63 13.86 -0.55
CA THR A 426 -13.90 14.09 -1.80
C THR A 426 -13.55 15.57 -1.96
N ALA A 427 -14.49 16.47 -1.74
CA ALA A 427 -14.27 17.93 -1.83
C ALA A 427 -13.33 18.45 -0.73
N GLU A 428 -13.29 17.80 0.44
CA GLU A 428 -12.33 18.11 1.51
C GLU A 428 -10.89 17.67 1.16
N ALA A 429 -10.74 16.60 0.35
CA ALA A 429 -9.45 16.02 0.03
C ALA A 429 -8.86 16.55 -1.28
N ILE A 430 -9.70 16.90 -2.26
CA ILE A 430 -9.30 17.37 -3.60
C ILE A 430 -9.91 18.74 -3.82
N ASP A 431 -9.06 19.75 -4.00
CA ASP A 431 -9.51 21.12 -4.24
C ASP A 431 -10.06 21.30 -5.68
N GLU A 432 -10.70 22.46 -5.94
CA GLU A 432 -11.29 22.79 -7.24
C GLU A 432 -10.29 22.82 -8.40
N ALA A 433 -8.98 23.01 -8.11
CA ALA A 433 -7.89 22.97 -9.07
C ALA A 433 -7.33 21.56 -9.30
N GLY A 434 -7.91 20.52 -8.66
CA GLY A 434 -7.52 19.13 -8.77
C GLY A 434 -6.30 18.73 -7.94
N TRP A 435 -5.92 19.50 -6.94
CA TRP A 435 -4.87 19.16 -6.02
C TRP A 435 -5.39 18.27 -4.90
N MET A 436 -4.77 17.10 -4.76
CA MET A 436 -4.96 16.23 -3.61
C MET A 436 -4.14 16.77 -2.43
N HIS A 437 -4.81 17.10 -1.34
CA HIS A 437 -4.23 17.45 -0.05
C HIS A 437 -3.85 16.18 0.70
N THR A 438 -2.55 15.96 0.92
CA THR A 438 -2.09 14.68 1.48
C THR A 438 -2.24 14.60 3.00
N GLY A 439 -2.32 15.75 3.67
CA GLY A 439 -2.26 15.86 5.12
C GLY A 439 -0.86 15.57 5.69
N ASP A 440 0.14 15.37 4.84
CA ASP A 440 1.53 15.16 5.24
C ASP A 440 2.31 16.47 5.12
N LEU A 441 3.12 16.76 6.14
CA LEU A 441 4.03 17.90 6.16
C LEU A 441 5.36 17.51 5.53
N ALA A 442 5.85 18.38 4.65
CA ALA A 442 7.07 18.14 3.90
C ALA A 442 7.85 19.45 3.63
N SER A 443 9.10 19.31 3.30
CA SER A 443 9.94 20.37 2.69
C SER A 443 10.50 19.91 1.37
N MET A 444 10.80 20.84 0.46
CA MET A 444 11.38 20.57 -0.86
C MET A 444 12.72 21.30 -0.96
N ASN A 445 13.78 20.58 -1.32
CA ASN A 445 15.09 21.19 -1.53
C ASN A 445 15.21 21.91 -2.89
N GLU A 446 16.35 22.56 -3.15
CA GLU A 446 16.58 23.32 -4.39
C GLU A 446 16.50 22.43 -5.65
N GLU A 447 16.82 21.15 -5.55
CA GLU A 447 16.81 20.18 -6.65
C GLU A 447 15.45 19.49 -6.85
N GLY A 448 14.46 19.79 -6.00
CA GLY A 448 13.11 19.24 -6.07
C GLY A 448 12.90 17.93 -5.33
N TYR A 449 13.87 17.47 -4.55
CA TYR A 449 13.68 16.34 -3.64
C TYR A 449 12.83 16.76 -2.45
N VAL A 450 11.95 15.87 -2.05
CA VAL A 450 11.01 16.11 -0.96
C VAL A 450 11.38 15.28 0.27
N ASN A 451 11.40 15.94 1.41
CA ASN A 451 11.57 15.29 2.72
C ASN A 451 10.26 15.38 3.51
N ILE A 452 9.73 14.24 3.93
CA ILE A 452 8.52 14.18 4.77
C ILE A 452 8.93 14.49 6.22
N ALA A 453 8.37 15.53 6.79
CA ALA A 453 8.58 15.89 8.20
C ALA A 453 7.65 15.12 9.15
N GLY A 454 6.50 14.66 8.65
CA GLY A 454 5.51 13.91 9.42
C GLY A 454 4.11 14.15 8.92
N ARG A 455 3.12 13.65 9.65
CA ARG A 455 1.73 14.02 9.39
C ARG A 455 1.35 15.26 10.16
N ASN A 456 0.56 16.11 9.56
CA ASN A 456 0.04 17.31 10.22
C ASN A 456 -0.61 16.98 11.57
N LYS A 457 -1.39 15.90 11.62
CA LYS A 457 -2.06 15.39 12.83
C LYS A 457 -1.15 14.70 13.86
N ASP A 458 0.03 14.26 13.46
CA ASP A 458 1.00 13.57 14.33
C ASP A 458 2.10 14.52 14.82
N MET A 459 2.16 15.74 14.27
CA MET A 459 3.04 16.81 14.75
C MET A 459 2.69 17.13 16.20
N ILE A 460 3.70 17.18 17.04
CA ILE A 460 3.54 17.43 18.48
C ILE A 460 3.76 18.92 18.73
N ILE A 461 2.79 19.57 19.36
CA ILE A 461 2.92 20.99 19.73
C ILE A 461 3.24 21.07 21.23
N ARG A 462 4.54 21.21 21.53
CA ARG A 462 5.04 21.25 22.90
C ARG A 462 5.48 22.66 23.30
N GLY A 463 4.69 23.31 24.16
CA GLY A 463 5.01 24.65 24.64
C GLY A 463 5.04 25.72 23.54
N GLY A 464 4.28 25.51 22.44
CA GLY A 464 4.25 26.40 21.29
C GLY A 464 5.28 26.06 20.20
N GLU A 465 6.16 25.09 20.46
CA GLU A 465 7.15 24.61 19.49
C GLU A 465 6.65 23.37 18.76
N ASN A 466 6.86 23.31 17.44
CA ASN A 466 6.52 22.15 16.62
C ASN A 466 7.64 21.11 16.73
N VAL A 467 7.28 19.92 17.15
CA VAL A 467 8.18 18.75 17.18
C VAL A 467 7.68 17.71 16.19
N TYR A 468 8.53 17.34 15.27
CA TYR A 468 8.23 16.35 14.24
C TYR A 468 8.70 14.98 14.70
N PRO A 469 7.80 13.99 14.90
CA PRO A 469 8.16 12.65 15.37
C PRO A 469 9.30 12.01 14.60
N ARG A 470 9.30 12.15 13.27
CA ARG A 470 10.34 11.58 12.40
C ARG A 470 11.74 12.05 12.75
N GLU A 471 11.92 13.33 13.06
CA GLU A 471 13.24 13.86 13.44
C GLU A 471 13.80 13.15 14.67
N LEU A 472 12.92 12.89 15.65
CA LEU A 472 13.31 12.16 16.86
C LEU A 472 13.51 10.66 16.60
N GLU A 473 12.69 10.06 15.77
CA GLU A 473 12.84 8.66 15.36
C GLU A 473 14.20 8.45 14.69
N GLU A 474 14.56 9.26 13.69
CA GLU A 474 15.88 9.20 13.04
C GLU A 474 17.03 9.44 14.03
N PHE A 475 16.85 10.37 14.96
CA PHE A 475 17.85 10.61 16.00
C PHE A 475 18.07 9.37 16.89
N PHE A 476 17.01 8.72 17.36
CA PHE A 476 17.12 7.53 18.20
C PHE A 476 17.63 6.30 17.44
N PHE A 477 17.39 6.19 16.14
CA PHE A 477 17.99 5.12 15.31
C PHE A 477 19.51 5.19 15.27
N THR A 478 20.14 6.34 15.58
CA THR A 478 21.60 6.44 15.70
C THR A 478 22.16 5.84 17.00
N HIS A 479 21.30 5.50 17.96
CA HIS A 479 21.72 4.90 19.22
C HIS A 479 22.00 3.40 19.04
N PRO A 480 23.19 2.86 19.42
CA PRO A 480 23.60 1.47 19.12
C PRO A 480 22.69 0.38 19.68
N ALA A 481 21.97 0.67 20.76
CA ALA A 481 21.06 -0.31 21.38
C ALA A 481 19.65 -0.31 20.77
N VAL A 482 19.27 0.69 19.95
CA VAL A 482 17.92 0.87 19.46
C VAL A 482 17.74 0.13 18.14
N ALA A 483 16.83 -0.85 18.13
CA ALA A 483 16.45 -1.60 16.94
C ALA A 483 15.32 -0.92 16.16
N ASP A 484 14.34 -0.31 16.88
CA ASP A 484 13.23 0.43 16.27
C ASP A 484 12.67 1.43 17.29
N VAL A 485 12.11 2.53 16.81
CA VAL A 485 11.57 3.60 17.66
C VAL A 485 10.38 4.27 17.00
N GLN A 486 9.40 4.63 17.81
CA GLN A 486 8.24 5.41 17.37
C GLN A 486 7.97 6.52 18.39
N VAL A 487 7.74 7.73 17.89
CA VAL A 487 7.49 8.90 18.72
C VAL A 487 6.07 9.40 18.53
N ILE A 488 5.40 9.72 19.65
CA ILE A 488 4.02 10.21 19.70
C ILE A 488 3.88 11.38 20.67
N GLY A 489 2.89 12.22 20.43
CA GLY A 489 2.44 13.24 21.37
C GLY A 489 1.27 12.75 22.23
N ILE A 490 1.25 13.12 23.50
CA ILE A 490 0.13 12.92 24.41
C ILE A 490 -0.30 14.25 25.03
N PRO A 491 -1.59 14.44 25.40
CA PRO A 491 -2.04 15.66 26.03
C PRO A 491 -1.29 15.97 27.33
N CYS A 492 -0.88 17.23 27.51
CA CYS A 492 -0.21 17.72 28.70
C CYS A 492 -0.78 19.08 29.10
N SER A 493 -1.21 19.23 30.36
CA SER A 493 -1.82 20.48 30.89
C SER A 493 -0.86 21.67 30.87
N ARG A 494 0.44 21.45 30.98
CA ARG A 494 1.46 22.49 31.06
C ARG A 494 1.95 22.96 29.67
N TYR A 495 2.12 22.03 28.75
CA TYR A 495 2.78 22.31 27.44
C TYR A 495 1.86 22.07 26.25
N GLY A 496 0.57 21.77 26.46
CA GLY A 496 -0.34 21.34 25.38
C GLY A 496 -0.16 19.86 25.07
N GLU A 497 1.02 19.48 24.63
CA GLU A 497 1.40 18.08 24.44
C GLU A 497 2.76 17.76 25.06
N GLU A 498 3.00 16.48 25.34
CA GLU A 498 4.25 15.94 25.83
C GLU A 498 4.70 14.78 24.94
N ILE A 499 6.01 14.56 24.84
CA ILE A 499 6.62 13.58 23.94
C ILE A 499 6.78 12.24 24.66
N VAL A 500 6.34 11.16 24.01
CA VAL A 500 6.58 9.77 24.43
C VAL A 500 7.35 9.06 23.31
N ALA A 501 8.50 8.47 23.65
CA ALA A 501 9.26 7.61 22.76
C ALA A 501 9.02 6.13 23.12
N TRP A 502 8.46 5.37 22.21
CA TRP A 502 8.37 3.91 22.30
C TRP A 502 9.59 3.31 21.64
N ILE A 503 10.36 2.50 22.37
CA ILE A 503 11.65 1.99 21.92
C ILE A 503 11.69 0.48 22.01
N LYS A 504 12.12 -0.14 20.92
CA LYS A 504 12.49 -1.55 20.85
C LYS A 504 14.00 -1.65 20.76
N PHE A 505 14.61 -2.47 21.62
CA PHE A 505 16.05 -2.70 21.62
C PHE A 505 16.44 -3.88 20.75
N HIS A 506 17.71 -3.89 20.32
CA HIS A 506 18.33 -5.09 19.75
C HIS A 506 18.36 -6.23 20.78
N PRO A 507 18.30 -7.51 20.35
CA PRO A 507 18.39 -8.65 21.26
C PRO A 507 19.63 -8.55 22.17
N GLY A 508 19.41 -8.71 23.47
CA GLY A 508 20.47 -8.64 24.48
C GLY A 508 20.93 -7.23 24.88
N HIS A 509 20.32 -6.18 24.34
CA HIS A 509 20.56 -4.80 24.73
C HIS A 509 19.43 -4.27 25.61
N SER A 510 19.78 -3.39 26.53
CA SER A 510 18.84 -2.59 27.31
C SER A 510 19.53 -1.29 27.75
N VAL A 511 18.77 -0.21 27.79
CA VAL A 511 19.24 1.11 28.19
C VAL A 511 18.18 1.72 29.08
N SER A 512 18.57 2.38 30.15
CA SER A 512 17.63 3.05 31.05
C SER A 512 17.09 4.36 30.46
N GLU A 513 15.93 4.81 30.95
CA GLU A 513 15.37 6.11 30.57
C GLU A 513 16.35 7.26 30.81
N LEU A 514 17.08 7.22 31.92
CA LEU A 514 18.07 8.24 32.28
C LEU A 514 19.22 8.29 31.26
N GLU A 515 19.68 7.15 30.79
CA GLU A 515 20.74 7.08 29.78
C GLU A 515 20.23 7.64 28.44
N LEU A 516 19.01 7.33 28.03
CA LEU A 516 18.41 7.91 26.83
C LEU A 516 18.17 9.42 26.95
N GLN A 517 17.72 9.88 28.12
CA GLN A 517 17.62 11.33 28.38
C GLN A 517 18.99 12.02 28.31
N ASN A 518 20.04 11.38 28.84
CA ASN A 518 21.39 11.88 28.75
C ASN A 518 21.93 11.82 27.31
N TRP A 519 21.52 10.80 26.53
CA TRP A 519 21.84 10.73 25.10
C TRP A 519 21.27 11.92 24.32
N CYS A 520 20.07 12.40 24.70
CA CYS A 520 19.46 13.57 24.10
C CYS A 520 20.18 14.89 24.47
N LYS A 521 20.72 14.97 25.71
CA LYS A 521 21.42 16.18 26.17
C LYS A 521 22.60 16.48 25.24
N GLU A 522 22.79 17.74 24.91
CA GLU A 522 23.87 18.24 24.04
C GLU A 522 23.77 17.82 22.55
N ARG A 523 22.81 16.95 22.18
CA ARG A 523 22.63 16.47 20.81
C ARG A 523 21.38 17.02 20.14
N ILE A 524 20.29 17.19 20.91
CA ILE A 524 19.04 17.78 20.41
C ILE A 524 18.54 18.87 21.36
N ALA A 525 17.70 19.77 20.84
CA ALA A 525 17.12 20.85 21.63
C ALA A 525 16.26 20.28 22.79
N HIS A 526 16.32 20.93 23.96
CA HIS A 526 15.65 20.46 25.17
C HIS A 526 14.16 20.21 25.00
N PHE A 527 13.46 21.05 24.22
CA PHE A 527 12.03 20.89 23.98
C PHE A 527 11.70 19.64 23.14
N LYS A 528 12.67 19.06 22.43
CA LYS A 528 12.56 17.82 21.63
C LYS A 528 12.86 16.56 22.45
N THR A 529 13.43 16.68 23.66
CA THR A 529 13.74 15.51 24.49
C THR A 529 12.44 14.87 24.98
N PRO A 530 12.20 13.57 24.71
CA PRO A 530 11.04 12.88 25.26
C PRO A 530 11.03 12.91 26.78
N ARG A 531 9.86 13.17 27.33
CA ARG A 531 9.65 13.09 28.78
C ARG A 531 9.46 11.65 29.24
N TYR A 532 8.83 10.83 28.40
CA TYR A 532 8.50 9.45 28.73
C TYR A 532 9.10 8.51 27.69
N PHE A 533 9.61 7.38 28.19
CA PHE A 533 10.13 6.30 27.37
C PHE A 533 9.35 5.03 27.70
N LYS A 534 8.89 4.33 26.66
CA LYS A 534 8.23 3.04 26.81
C LYS A 534 9.02 1.99 26.05
N PHE A 535 9.50 0.98 26.77
CA PHE A 535 10.25 -0.13 26.19
C PHE A 535 9.30 -1.27 25.82
N VAL A 536 9.42 -1.76 24.59
CA VAL A 536 8.50 -2.75 24.03
C VAL A 536 9.23 -3.80 23.20
N ASP A 537 8.67 -4.98 23.13
CA ASP A 537 9.14 -6.03 22.22
C ASP A 537 8.54 -5.88 20.82
N ALA A 538 7.35 -5.27 20.71
CA ALA A 538 6.66 -5.03 19.46
C ALA A 538 5.75 -3.80 19.55
N PHE A 539 5.54 -3.12 18.43
CA PHE A 539 4.59 -2.01 18.33
C PHE A 539 3.21 -2.50 17.89
N PRO A 540 2.13 -1.79 18.24
CA PRO A 540 0.83 -1.99 17.61
C PRO A 540 0.93 -1.73 16.11
N MET A 541 0.62 -2.74 15.28
CA MET A 541 0.70 -2.64 13.82
C MET A 541 -0.60 -3.04 13.16
N THR A 542 -0.79 -2.54 11.94
CA THR A 542 -1.79 -3.07 11.01
C THR A 542 -1.31 -4.40 10.43
N VAL A 543 -2.19 -5.12 9.75
CA VAL A 543 -1.84 -6.35 9.03
C VAL A 543 -0.81 -6.12 7.92
N THR A 544 -0.76 -4.89 7.39
CA THR A 544 0.22 -4.45 6.39
C THR A 544 1.59 -4.11 6.98
N GLY A 545 1.78 -4.25 8.30
CA GLY A 545 3.02 -3.86 8.98
C GLY A 545 3.17 -2.35 9.23
N LYS A 546 2.09 -1.56 9.08
CA LYS A 546 2.12 -0.13 9.41
C LYS A 546 1.89 0.09 10.90
N ILE A 547 2.70 0.93 11.51
CA ILE A 547 2.59 1.32 12.92
C ILE A 547 1.28 2.09 13.17
N GLN A 548 0.60 1.74 14.26
CA GLN A 548 -0.65 2.38 14.69
C GLN A 548 -0.39 3.40 15.81
N LYS A 549 0.14 4.58 15.46
CA LYS A 549 0.48 5.63 16.44
C LYS A 549 -0.72 6.05 17.29
N PHE A 550 -1.94 6.02 16.76
CA PHE A 550 -3.15 6.34 17.53
C PHE A 550 -3.36 5.35 18.69
N ARG A 551 -3.11 4.05 18.48
CA ARG A 551 -3.21 3.03 19.54
C ARG A 551 -2.10 3.20 20.58
N MET A 552 -0.90 3.56 20.14
CA MET A 552 0.20 3.89 21.06
C MET A 552 -0.15 5.08 21.93
N ARG A 553 -0.78 6.11 21.33
CA ARG A 553 -1.27 7.29 22.06
C ARG A 553 -2.34 6.92 23.12
N GLU A 554 -3.34 6.12 22.73
CA GLU A 554 -4.39 5.64 23.65
C GLU A 554 -3.78 4.89 24.83
N ILE A 555 -2.90 3.92 24.57
CA ILE A 555 -2.22 3.12 25.60
C ILE A 555 -1.39 4.02 26.53
N SER A 556 -0.59 4.93 25.96
CA SER A 556 0.25 5.83 26.75
C SER A 556 -0.57 6.75 27.65
N ILE A 557 -1.70 7.27 27.16
CA ILE A 557 -2.61 8.12 27.96
C ILE A 557 -3.23 7.34 29.11
N GLU A 558 -3.63 6.07 28.87
CA GLU A 558 -4.24 5.23 29.89
C GLU A 558 -3.25 4.86 30.99
N GLU A 559 -2.04 4.45 30.62
CA GLU A 559 -0.97 4.11 31.57
C GLU A 559 -0.52 5.31 32.41
N LEU A 560 -0.35 6.48 31.80
CA LEU A 560 0.09 7.68 32.51
C LEU A 560 -0.99 8.27 33.44
N LYS A 561 -2.29 8.12 33.12
CA LYS A 561 -3.37 8.44 34.07
C LYS A 561 -3.31 7.63 35.37
N THR A 562 -2.66 6.47 35.31
CA THR A 562 -2.49 5.57 36.48
C THR A 562 -1.28 5.97 37.32
N ILE A 563 -0.30 6.67 36.73
CA ILE A 563 0.93 7.11 37.41
C ILE A 563 0.74 8.47 38.12
N ASP A 564 -0.11 9.33 37.56
CA ASP A 564 -0.44 10.66 38.14
C ASP A 564 -1.56 10.61 39.24
N ARG A 565 -1.99 9.41 39.66
CA ARG A 565 -2.84 9.15 40.81
C ARG A 565 -2.00 8.58 41.97
#